data_0de8f88bf8c12c629d77547075e2811f
#
_entry.id   0de8f88bf8c12c629d77547075e2811f
#
_cell.length_a   1.000
_cell.length_b   1.000
_cell.length_c   1.000
_cell.angle_alpha   90.00
_cell.angle_beta   90.00
_cell.angle_gamma   90.00
#
_symmetry.space_group_name_H-M   'P 1'
#
loop_
_entity.id
_entity.type
_entity.pdbx_description
1 polymer ?
#
loop_
_entity_poly.entity_id
_entity_poly.type
_entity_poly.pdbx_seq_one_letter_code
_entity_poly.pdbx_strand_id
1 'polypeptide(L)'
;MPELPEVEAVAISLRPIVTKRQIRSVEVFHLIAVLPQTAAHVSKLLTERRIESVQRKGKYLFLVLDNDAAIEMHFRFDGQLIRFANAKEVEARANKKTEGGVHVDIALELDKGVLAFADGRHLGRVHAWKSLADCPPYNALGIDAMSPEFTAKAFADLLGKSRRPLKEFLLDQSKIAGVGNIYSCEALWHAKISPFRLANSLKPQEARELYRTIVSVLRRALQSCLNPPPNFSDANWWFQGIDEILRVYQREGEPCKRDGHPIQRTTKGNRSTYFCAHCQK
;
A
#
# COMPACT_ATOMS: atom_id res chain seq x y z
N MET A 1 -0.05 8.47 -0.74
CA MET A 1 0.27 7.13 -1.34
C MET A 1 -0.03 6.09 -0.29
N PRO A 2 -0.94 5.18 -0.56
CA PRO A 2 -1.20 4.06 0.36
C PRO A 2 0.06 3.23 0.61
N GLU A 3 0.32 2.92 1.88
CA GLU A 3 1.37 2.00 2.31
C GLU A 3 0.71 0.70 2.80
N LEU A 4 1.42 -0.13 3.54
CA LEU A 4 0.91 -1.44 3.96
C LEU A 4 -0.42 -1.38 4.72
N PRO A 5 -0.61 -0.50 5.75
CA PRO A 5 -1.85 -0.49 6.53
C PRO A 5 -3.09 -0.16 5.69
N GLU A 6 -2.97 0.82 4.79
CA GLU A 6 -4.07 1.25 3.92
C GLU A 6 -4.44 0.13 2.93
N VAL A 7 -3.43 -0.52 2.33
CA VAL A 7 -3.69 -1.65 1.40
C VAL A 7 -4.28 -2.85 2.14
N GLU A 8 -3.86 -3.12 3.40
CA GLU A 8 -4.46 -4.18 4.21
C GLU A 8 -5.91 -3.86 4.57
N ALA A 9 -6.22 -2.61 4.92
CA ALA A 9 -7.60 -2.19 5.18
C ALA A 9 -8.49 -2.41 3.96
N VAL A 10 -8.00 -2.07 2.76
CA VAL A 10 -8.70 -2.37 1.49
C VAL A 10 -8.88 -3.88 1.32
N ALA A 11 -7.83 -4.68 1.54
CA ALA A 11 -7.92 -6.14 1.41
C ALA A 11 -8.96 -6.75 2.35
N ILE A 12 -8.95 -6.35 3.64
CA ILE A 12 -9.91 -6.82 4.65
C ILE A 12 -11.34 -6.48 4.23
N SER A 13 -11.57 -5.24 3.83
CA SER A 13 -12.89 -4.74 3.45
C SER A 13 -13.40 -5.35 2.13
N LEU A 14 -12.49 -5.68 1.21
CA LEU A 14 -12.83 -6.24 -0.09
C LEU A 14 -13.15 -7.74 -0.03
N ARG A 15 -12.47 -8.51 0.85
CA ARG A 15 -12.64 -9.98 0.95
C ARG A 15 -14.09 -10.44 0.99
N PRO A 16 -14.96 -9.98 1.89
CA PRO A 16 -16.34 -10.45 1.97
C PRO A 16 -17.18 -10.08 0.74
N ILE A 17 -16.71 -9.14 -0.05
CA ILE A 17 -17.45 -8.56 -1.17
C ILE A 17 -17.18 -9.34 -2.45
N VAL A 18 -15.91 -9.68 -2.73
CA VAL A 18 -15.52 -10.25 -4.03
C VAL A 18 -15.16 -11.73 -3.97
N THR A 19 -14.89 -12.30 -2.80
CA THR A 19 -14.56 -13.73 -2.69
C THR A 19 -15.73 -14.57 -3.17
N LYS A 20 -15.43 -15.56 -4.02
CA LYS A 20 -16.38 -16.44 -4.72
C LYS A 20 -17.22 -15.74 -5.79
N ARG A 21 -16.96 -14.47 -6.12
CA ARG A 21 -17.61 -13.81 -7.26
C ARG A 21 -16.95 -14.24 -8.57
N GLN A 22 -17.77 -14.39 -9.61
CA GLN A 22 -17.32 -14.64 -10.97
C GLN A 22 -17.12 -13.32 -11.72
N ILE A 23 -16.01 -13.19 -12.42
CA ILE A 23 -15.71 -12.08 -13.32
C ILE A 23 -16.37 -12.38 -14.65
N ARG A 24 -17.42 -11.64 -15.03
CA ARG A 24 -18.17 -11.80 -16.27
C ARG A 24 -17.47 -11.16 -17.47
N SER A 25 -16.95 -9.95 -17.24
CA SER A 25 -16.22 -9.20 -18.24
C SER A 25 -15.16 -8.30 -17.61
N VAL A 26 -14.21 -7.88 -18.43
CA VAL A 26 -13.15 -6.93 -18.05
C VAL A 26 -13.11 -5.83 -19.09
N GLU A 27 -13.30 -4.60 -18.67
CA GLU A 27 -13.20 -3.43 -19.52
C GLU A 27 -12.03 -2.56 -19.12
N VAL A 28 -11.14 -2.23 -20.06
CA VAL A 28 -9.97 -1.37 -19.86
C VAL A 28 -10.24 -0.03 -20.54
N PHE A 29 -10.51 1.01 -19.74
CA PHE A 29 -10.77 2.37 -20.24
C PHE A 29 -9.47 3.10 -20.57
N HIS A 30 -8.40 2.87 -19.79
CA HIS A 30 -7.10 3.48 -19.99
C HIS A 30 -5.98 2.43 -20.01
N LEU A 31 -5.38 2.25 -21.18
CA LEU A 31 -4.34 1.23 -21.42
C LEU A 31 -3.12 1.39 -20.51
N ILE A 32 -2.83 2.61 -20.07
CA ILE A 32 -1.68 2.89 -19.19
C ILE A 32 -1.70 2.09 -17.89
N ALA A 33 -2.90 1.78 -17.38
CA ALA A 33 -3.05 1.02 -16.13
C ALA A 33 -2.57 -0.43 -16.25
N VAL A 34 -2.62 -1.00 -17.45
CA VAL A 34 -2.27 -2.40 -17.71
C VAL A 34 -0.93 -2.58 -18.42
N LEU A 35 -0.25 -1.49 -18.82
CA LEU A 35 1.04 -1.57 -19.52
C LEU A 35 2.11 -2.28 -18.66
N PRO A 36 2.95 -3.15 -19.26
CA PRO A 36 3.11 -3.41 -20.69
C PRO A 36 2.15 -4.47 -21.29
N GLN A 37 1.19 -4.95 -20.52
CA GLN A 37 0.18 -5.91 -20.98
C GLN A 37 -0.84 -5.21 -21.90
N THR A 38 -1.58 -6.00 -22.70
CA THR A 38 -2.69 -5.51 -23.52
C THR A 38 -4.02 -5.77 -22.86
N ALA A 39 -5.04 -4.95 -23.16
CA ALA A 39 -6.40 -5.16 -22.66
C ALA A 39 -6.92 -6.57 -23.01
N ALA A 40 -6.64 -7.05 -24.25
CA ALA A 40 -7.03 -8.39 -24.70
C ALA A 40 -6.38 -9.51 -23.86
N HIS A 41 -5.09 -9.35 -23.49
CA HIS A 41 -4.40 -10.30 -22.62
C HIS A 41 -5.02 -10.36 -21.23
N VAL A 42 -5.26 -9.19 -20.62
CA VAL A 42 -5.86 -9.08 -19.31
C VAL A 42 -7.27 -9.69 -19.31
N SER A 43 -8.11 -9.28 -20.27
CA SER A 43 -9.48 -9.82 -20.40
C SER A 43 -9.49 -11.33 -20.58
N LYS A 44 -8.64 -11.88 -21.46
CA LYS A 44 -8.56 -13.34 -21.71
C LYS A 44 -8.21 -14.15 -20.47
N LEU A 45 -7.33 -13.64 -19.61
CA LEU A 45 -6.92 -14.35 -18.40
C LEU A 45 -7.98 -14.33 -17.30
N LEU A 46 -8.78 -13.26 -17.23
CA LEU A 46 -9.63 -12.98 -16.07
C LEU A 46 -11.11 -13.30 -16.32
N THR A 47 -11.60 -13.19 -17.56
CA THR A 47 -13.02 -13.40 -17.88
C THR A 47 -13.46 -14.83 -17.59
N GLU A 48 -14.67 -15.00 -17.07
CA GLU A 48 -15.30 -16.25 -16.62
C GLU A 48 -14.56 -16.95 -15.47
N ARG A 49 -13.65 -16.26 -14.78
CA ARG A 49 -12.95 -16.80 -13.62
C ARG A 49 -13.60 -16.36 -12.31
N ARG A 50 -13.43 -17.19 -11.28
CA ARG A 50 -13.94 -16.92 -9.94
C ARG A 50 -12.81 -16.45 -9.04
N ILE A 51 -13.07 -15.41 -8.24
CA ILE A 51 -12.12 -14.90 -7.25
C ILE A 51 -12.13 -15.84 -6.04
N GLU A 52 -11.05 -16.57 -5.81
CA GLU A 52 -10.92 -17.50 -4.68
C GLU A 52 -10.41 -16.81 -3.41
N SER A 53 -9.50 -15.89 -3.52
CA SER A 53 -9.00 -15.17 -2.35
C SER A 53 -8.51 -13.77 -2.69
N VAL A 54 -8.48 -12.91 -1.64
CA VAL A 54 -7.87 -11.58 -1.66
C VAL A 54 -6.66 -11.63 -0.74
N GLN A 55 -5.49 -11.38 -1.29
CA GLN A 55 -4.21 -11.39 -0.60
C GLN A 55 -3.55 -10.02 -0.67
N ARG A 56 -2.69 -9.70 0.29
CA ARG A 56 -1.82 -8.54 0.27
C ARG A 56 -0.38 -8.97 0.54
N LYS A 57 0.56 -8.38 -0.18
CA LYS A 57 1.98 -8.45 0.14
C LYS A 57 2.62 -7.08 -0.08
N GLY A 58 3.24 -6.52 0.95
CA GLY A 58 3.75 -5.15 0.91
C GLY A 58 2.64 -4.13 0.66
N LYS A 59 2.75 -3.41 -0.44
CA LYS A 59 1.78 -2.37 -0.88
C LYS A 59 0.98 -2.81 -2.10
N TYR A 60 0.97 -4.11 -2.37
CA TYR A 60 0.25 -4.72 -3.48
C TYR A 60 -0.95 -5.51 -2.97
N LEU A 61 -2.05 -5.41 -3.70
CA LEU A 61 -3.24 -6.22 -3.53
C LEU A 61 -3.29 -7.26 -4.64
N PHE A 62 -3.66 -8.49 -4.29
CA PHE A 62 -3.78 -9.60 -5.24
C PHE A 62 -5.15 -10.24 -5.10
N LEU A 63 -5.85 -10.41 -6.22
CA LEU A 63 -7.02 -11.29 -6.31
C LEU A 63 -6.57 -12.58 -6.97
N VAL A 64 -6.62 -13.70 -6.26
CA VAL A 64 -6.27 -15.02 -6.78
C VAL A 64 -7.53 -15.70 -7.29
N LEU A 65 -7.46 -16.27 -8.49
CA LEU A 65 -8.58 -16.84 -9.20
C LEU A 65 -8.56 -18.38 -9.14
N ASP A 66 -9.68 -19.00 -9.54
CA ASP A 66 -9.91 -20.45 -9.50
C ASP A 66 -9.02 -21.29 -10.45
N ASN A 67 -8.30 -20.62 -11.36
CA ASN A 67 -7.32 -21.21 -12.27
C ASN A 67 -5.89 -20.84 -11.93
N ASP A 68 -5.64 -20.47 -10.66
CA ASP A 68 -4.36 -19.95 -10.12
C ASP A 68 -3.95 -18.57 -10.66
N ALA A 69 -4.62 -18.03 -11.68
CA ALA A 69 -4.32 -16.69 -12.17
C ALA A 69 -4.49 -15.64 -11.07
N ALA A 70 -3.77 -14.55 -11.18
CA ALA A 70 -3.80 -13.49 -10.19
C ALA A 70 -3.94 -12.12 -10.87
N ILE A 71 -4.77 -11.26 -10.26
CA ILE A 71 -4.82 -9.83 -10.55
C ILE A 71 -3.93 -9.13 -9.55
N GLU A 72 -2.87 -8.47 -10.01
CA GLU A 72 -2.02 -7.60 -9.23
C GLU A 72 -2.54 -6.17 -9.31
N MET A 73 -2.67 -5.49 -8.18
CA MET A 73 -3.04 -4.08 -8.10
C MET A 73 -2.03 -3.31 -7.24
N HIS A 74 -1.55 -2.19 -7.76
CA HIS A 74 -0.71 -1.25 -7.02
C HIS A 74 -1.28 0.16 -7.12
N PHE A 75 -1.72 0.71 -6.00
CA PHE A 75 -2.45 1.98 -5.94
C PHE A 75 -1.59 3.22 -6.22
N ARG A 76 -0.27 3.13 -6.07
CA ARG A 76 0.65 4.26 -6.20
C ARG A 76 0.25 5.43 -5.29
N PHE A 77 -0.18 6.55 -5.88
CA PHE A 77 -0.50 7.77 -5.11
C PHE A 77 -1.99 7.94 -4.87
N ASP A 78 -2.81 7.81 -5.92
CA ASP A 78 -4.23 8.14 -5.93
C ASP A 78 -5.13 7.00 -6.39
N GLY A 79 -4.54 5.85 -6.77
CA GLY A 79 -5.31 4.68 -7.16
C GLY A 79 -6.25 4.25 -6.04
N GLN A 80 -7.47 3.87 -6.41
CA GLN A 80 -8.51 3.43 -5.48
C GLN A 80 -9.41 2.37 -6.13
N LEU A 81 -10.09 1.61 -5.29
CA LEU A 81 -11.14 0.70 -5.71
C LEU A 81 -12.50 1.32 -5.41
N ILE A 82 -13.43 1.21 -6.35
CA ILE A 82 -14.80 1.68 -6.22
C ILE A 82 -15.74 0.57 -6.64
N ARG A 83 -16.84 0.41 -5.92
CA ARG A 83 -17.92 -0.50 -6.29
C ARG A 83 -19.06 0.28 -6.92
N PHE A 84 -19.60 -0.30 -7.99
CA PHE A 84 -20.80 0.17 -8.67
C PHE A 84 -21.85 -0.94 -8.68
N ALA A 85 -23.12 -0.58 -8.75
CA ALA A 85 -24.19 -1.56 -8.84
C ALA A 85 -24.22 -2.27 -10.20
N ASN A 86 -23.82 -1.57 -11.27
CA ASN A 86 -23.81 -2.08 -12.65
C ASN A 86 -22.87 -1.27 -13.55
N ALA A 87 -22.65 -1.77 -14.77
CA ALA A 87 -21.75 -1.14 -15.76
C ALA A 87 -22.24 0.25 -16.20
N LYS A 88 -23.55 0.51 -16.26
CA LYS A 88 -24.10 1.83 -16.62
C LYS A 88 -23.69 2.93 -15.64
N GLU A 89 -23.58 2.60 -14.36
CA GLU A 89 -23.07 3.55 -13.35
C GLU A 89 -21.58 3.84 -13.55
N VAL A 90 -20.80 2.87 -14.00
CA VAL A 90 -19.37 3.09 -14.33
C VAL A 90 -19.26 4.06 -15.49
N GLU A 91 -19.97 3.80 -16.60
CA GLU A 91 -19.97 4.68 -17.79
C GLU A 91 -20.43 6.10 -17.45
N ALA A 92 -21.50 6.21 -16.66
CA ALA A 92 -22.05 7.50 -16.24
C ALA A 92 -21.08 8.33 -15.40
N ARG A 93 -20.19 7.67 -14.61
CA ARG A 93 -19.18 8.36 -13.81
C ARG A 93 -17.85 8.54 -14.54
N ALA A 94 -17.42 7.58 -15.34
CA ALA A 94 -16.18 7.64 -16.12
C ALA A 94 -16.23 8.77 -17.17
N ASN A 95 -17.41 9.06 -17.71
CA ASN A 95 -17.61 10.09 -18.74
C ASN A 95 -17.90 11.50 -18.16
N LYS A 96 -18.04 11.66 -16.85
CA LYS A 96 -18.28 13.00 -16.25
C LYS A 96 -16.99 13.80 -16.18
N LYS A 97 -16.85 14.81 -17.04
CA LYS A 97 -15.80 15.85 -16.97
C LYS A 97 -16.00 16.89 -15.85
N THR A 98 -16.94 16.67 -14.93
CA THR A 98 -17.36 17.62 -13.88
C THR A 98 -16.85 17.21 -12.51
N GLU A 99 -16.84 18.15 -11.54
CA GLU A 99 -16.53 17.92 -10.13
C GLU A 99 -17.23 16.66 -9.60
N GLY A 100 -16.46 15.69 -9.10
CA GLY A 100 -16.94 14.37 -8.64
C GLY A 100 -16.90 13.26 -9.70
N GLY A 101 -16.38 13.49 -10.90
CA GLY A 101 -16.06 12.43 -11.86
C GLY A 101 -14.88 11.55 -11.37
N VAL A 102 -14.96 10.26 -11.62
CA VAL A 102 -13.91 9.30 -11.24
C VAL A 102 -13.24 8.81 -12.52
N HIS A 103 -11.93 8.94 -12.59
CA HIS A 103 -11.16 8.40 -13.72
C HIS A 103 -10.99 6.89 -13.56
N VAL A 104 -11.93 6.11 -14.09
CA VAL A 104 -11.86 4.65 -14.08
C VAL A 104 -10.86 4.19 -15.13
N ASP A 105 -9.87 3.43 -14.70
CA ASP A 105 -8.85 2.86 -15.60
C ASP A 105 -9.23 1.46 -16.08
N ILE A 106 -9.79 0.63 -15.19
CA ILE A 106 -10.23 -0.73 -15.49
C ILE A 106 -11.44 -1.09 -14.60
N ALA A 107 -12.39 -1.81 -15.17
CA ALA A 107 -13.55 -2.34 -14.46
C ALA A 107 -13.65 -3.86 -14.64
N LEU A 108 -13.94 -4.54 -13.54
CA LEU A 108 -14.27 -5.95 -13.47
C LEU A 108 -15.76 -6.07 -13.22
N GLU A 109 -16.54 -6.46 -14.21
CA GLU A 109 -17.94 -6.80 -14.04
C GLU A 109 -18.02 -8.16 -13.36
N LEU A 110 -18.64 -8.20 -12.20
CA LEU A 110 -18.83 -9.41 -11.42
C LEU A 110 -20.26 -9.96 -11.64
N ASP A 111 -20.49 -11.19 -11.24
CA ASP A 111 -21.84 -11.75 -11.18
C ASP A 111 -22.78 -10.92 -10.29
N LYS A 112 -22.24 -10.02 -9.46
CA LYS A 112 -22.96 -9.08 -8.62
C LYS A 112 -22.22 -7.76 -8.48
N GLY A 113 -22.58 -6.79 -9.32
CA GLY A 113 -21.97 -5.45 -9.35
C GLY A 113 -20.67 -5.38 -10.11
N VAL A 114 -20.01 -4.23 -10.04
CA VAL A 114 -18.75 -3.95 -10.71
C VAL A 114 -17.71 -3.49 -9.70
N LEU A 115 -16.51 -4.02 -9.80
CA LEU A 115 -15.33 -3.52 -9.08
C LEU A 115 -14.45 -2.74 -10.07
N ALA A 116 -14.31 -1.45 -9.86
CA ALA A 116 -13.48 -0.61 -10.72
C ALA A 116 -12.22 -0.14 -9.98
N PHE A 117 -11.10 -0.11 -10.70
CA PHE A 117 -9.88 0.57 -10.29
C PHE A 117 -9.86 1.94 -10.96
N ALA A 118 -9.72 2.98 -10.16
CA ALA A 118 -9.74 4.36 -10.61
C ALA A 118 -8.49 5.10 -10.13
N ASP A 119 -7.90 5.94 -10.99
CA ASP A 119 -6.75 6.76 -10.66
C ASP A 119 -6.73 8.05 -11.49
N GLY A 120 -6.94 9.20 -10.84
CA GLY A 120 -6.95 10.51 -11.51
C GLY A 120 -5.63 10.91 -12.18
N ARG A 121 -4.52 10.27 -11.81
CA ARG A 121 -3.19 10.50 -12.39
C ARG A 121 -2.68 9.36 -13.27
N HIS A 122 -3.42 8.28 -13.40
CA HIS A 122 -3.06 7.09 -14.18
C HIS A 122 -1.67 6.51 -13.83
N LEU A 123 -1.25 6.61 -12.57
CA LEU A 123 0.02 6.09 -12.07
C LEU A 123 -0.12 4.67 -11.50
N GLY A 124 -1.32 4.33 -11.04
CA GLY A 124 -1.66 3.00 -10.55
C GLY A 124 -1.47 1.93 -11.61
N ARG A 125 -1.40 0.67 -11.19
CA ARG A 125 -1.20 -0.46 -12.11
C ARG A 125 -2.10 -1.61 -11.73
N VAL A 126 -2.64 -2.26 -12.76
CA VAL A 126 -3.43 -3.47 -12.65
C VAL A 126 -2.93 -4.45 -13.71
N HIS A 127 -2.36 -5.56 -13.29
CA HIS A 127 -1.83 -6.58 -14.19
C HIS A 127 -2.47 -7.94 -13.93
N ALA A 128 -2.55 -8.76 -14.96
CA ALA A 128 -3.00 -10.14 -14.88
C ALA A 128 -1.83 -11.10 -15.09
N TRP A 129 -1.69 -12.07 -14.20
CA TRP A 129 -0.64 -13.08 -14.20
C TRP A 129 -1.25 -14.48 -14.25
N LYS A 130 -0.56 -15.45 -14.87
CA LYS A 130 -1.03 -16.85 -14.89
C LYS A 130 -1.04 -17.46 -13.49
N SER A 131 -0.14 -16.98 -12.61
CA SER A 131 -0.09 -17.35 -11.19
C SER A 131 0.64 -16.28 -10.38
N LEU A 132 0.55 -16.32 -9.05
CA LEU A 132 1.40 -15.47 -8.19
C LEU A 132 2.89 -15.77 -8.38
N ALA A 133 3.26 -17.01 -8.73
CA ALA A 133 4.64 -17.38 -9.00
C ALA A 133 5.20 -16.69 -10.25
N ASP A 134 4.34 -16.34 -11.21
CA ASP A 134 4.72 -15.62 -12.43
C ASP A 134 4.71 -14.10 -12.26
N CYS A 135 4.33 -13.60 -11.08
CA CYS A 135 4.21 -12.16 -10.80
C CYS A 135 5.55 -11.60 -10.30
N PRO A 136 6.29 -10.81 -11.13
CA PRO A 136 7.61 -10.31 -10.75
C PRO A 136 7.58 -9.42 -9.50
N PRO A 137 6.60 -8.50 -9.31
CA PRO A 137 6.50 -7.73 -8.07
C PRO A 137 6.33 -8.62 -6.84
N TYR A 138 5.49 -9.66 -6.91
CA TYR A 138 5.27 -10.57 -5.78
C TYR A 138 6.56 -11.27 -5.35
N ASN A 139 7.37 -11.72 -6.32
CA ASN A 139 8.61 -12.46 -6.08
C ASN A 139 9.77 -11.55 -5.62
N ALA A 140 9.77 -10.28 -6.04
CA ALA A 140 10.82 -9.32 -5.69
C ALA A 140 10.66 -8.71 -4.29
N LEU A 141 9.49 -8.87 -3.65
CA LEU A 141 9.24 -8.33 -2.32
C LEU A 141 9.92 -9.16 -1.24
N GLY A 142 10.56 -8.47 -0.30
CA GLY A 142 11.12 -9.05 0.92
C GLY A 142 10.06 -9.50 1.93
N ILE A 143 10.46 -9.59 3.20
CA ILE A 143 9.57 -10.00 4.29
C ILE A 143 8.49 -8.94 4.47
N ASP A 144 7.23 -9.36 4.44
CA ASP A 144 6.10 -8.47 4.70
C ASP A 144 6.09 -8.03 6.16
N ALA A 145 6.04 -6.72 6.41
CA ALA A 145 6.18 -6.16 7.75
C ALA A 145 5.03 -6.48 8.73
N MET A 146 3.94 -7.09 8.24
CA MET A 146 2.84 -7.59 9.08
C MET A 146 2.66 -9.10 9.01
N SER A 147 3.56 -9.83 8.32
CA SER A 147 3.52 -11.29 8.29
C SER A 147 4.16 -11.92 9.53
N PRO A 148 3.83 -13.18 9.86
CA PRO A 148 4.45 -13.93 10.96
C PRO A 148 5.98 -14.09 10.80
N GLU A 149 6.50 -14.07 9.57
CA GLU A 149 7.92 -14.19 9.24
C GLU A 149 8.71 -12.93 9.64
N PHE A 150 8.05 -11.77 9.77
CA PHE A 150 8.68 -10.53 10.23
C PHE A 150 8.89 -10.60 11.74
N THR A 151 9.97 -11.25 12.16
CA THR A 151 10.36 -11.40 13.57
C THR A 151 11.50 -10.44 13.93
N ALA A 152 11.68 -10.17 15.24
CA ALA A 152 12.80 -9.34 15.71
C ALA A 152 14.17 -9.91 15.29
N LYS A 153 14.29 -11.25 15.25
CA LYS A 153 15.51 -11.93 14.77
C LYS A 153 15.72 -11.70 13.27
N ALA A 154 14.71 -11.98 12.44
CA ALA A 154 14.80 -11.79 11.00
C ALA A 154 15.13 -10.33 10.63
N PHE A 155 14.52 -9.38 11.34
CA PHE A 155 14.79 -7.95 11.15
C PHE A 155 16.24 -7.59 11.53
N ALA A 156 16.73 -8.08 12.68
CA ALA A 156 18.11 -7.84 13.11
C ALA A 156 19.13 -8.44 12.12
N ASP A 157 18.86 -9.64 11.61
CA ASP A 157 19.71 -10.29 10.59
C ASP A 157 19.77 -9.48 9.28
N LEU A 158 18.67 -8.86 8.87
CA LEU A 158 18.63 -7.95 7.70
C LEU A 158 19.41 -6.67 7.95
N LEU A 159 19.24 -6.04 9.14
CA LEU A 159 19.97 -4.82 9.53
C LEU A 159 21.48 -5.05 9.51
N GLY A 160 21.97 -6.14 10.10
CA GLY A 160 23.40 -6.48 10.20
C GLY A 160 24.10 -6.61 8.84
N LYS A 161 23.36 -6.94 7.79
CA LYS A 161 23.86 -7.09 6.42
C LYS A 161 23.86 -5.80 5.60
N SER A 162 23.39 -4.65 6.16
CA SER A 162 23.21 -3.42 5.39
C SER A 162 24.01 -2.25 5.96
N ARG A 163 24.80 -1.60 5.10
CA ARG A 163 25.52 -0.35 5.41
C ARG A 163 24.75 0.91 4.96
N ARG A 164 23.48 0.76 4.58
CA ARG A 164 22.66 1.91 4.17
C ARG A 164 22.15 2.67 5.41
N PRO A 165 21.87 3.99 5.29
CA PRO A 165 21.13 4.70 6.31
C PRO A 165 19.81 4.01 6.62
N LEU A 166 19.38 4.02 7.89
CA LEU A 166 18.17 3.32 8.35
C LEU A 166 16.92 3.70 7.55
N LYS A 167 16.76 5.00 7.25
CA LYS A 167 15.62 5.44 6.44
C LYS A 167 15.59 4.77 5.07
N GLU A 168 16.73 4.72 4.40
CA GLU A 168 16.85 4.10 3.07
C GLU A 168 16.66 2.58 3.13
N PHE A 169 17.19 1.95 4.17
CA PHE A 169 17.02 0.53 4.43
C PHE A 169 15.54 0.16 4.63
N LEU A 170 14.81 0.93 5.45
CA LEU A 170 13.39 0.69 5.70
C LEU A 170 12.50 0.90 4.46
N LEU A 171 12.95 1.71 3.50
CA LEU A 171 12.24 1.96 2.25
C LEU A 171 12.51 0.90 1.17
N ASP A 172 13.50 0.02 1.38
CA ASP A 172 13.86 -1.04 0.43
C ASP A 172 12.85 -2.20 0.51
N GLN A 173 11.90 -2.20 -0.42
CA GLN A 173 10.83 -3.21 -0.46
C GLN A 173 11.34 -4.63 -0.72
N SER A 174 12.57 -4.80 -1.22
CA SER A 174 13.22 -6.11 -1.37
C SER A 174 13.74 -6.67 -0.04
N LYS A 175 13.79 -5.86 1.02
CA LYS A 175 14.19 -6.26 2.38
C LYS A 175 12.97 -6.38 3.27
N ILE A 176 12.19 -5.28 3.37
CA ILE A 176 11.00 -5.20 4.19
C ILE A 176 9.86 -4.65 3.33
N ALA A 177 8.93 -5.52 2.97
CA ALA A 177 7.80 -5.11 2.15
C ALA A 177 6.75 -4.38 2.99
N GLY A 178 6.25 -3.27 2.47
CA GLY A 178 5.11 -2.55 3.03
C GLY A 178 5.46 -1.26 3.77
N VAL A 179 6.63 -1.16 4.41
CA VAL A 179 7.05 0.09 5.06
C VAL A 179 7.39 1.13 3.99
N GLY A 180 6.81 2.31 4.11
CA GLY A 180 7.08 3.41 3.19
C GLY A 180 7.51 4.68 3.90
N ASN A 181 7.29 5.82 3.24
CA ASN A 181 7.83 7.10 3.70
C ASN A 181 7.20 7.58 5.00
N ILE A 182 5.91 7.37 5.16
CA ILE A 182 5.14 7.76 6.34
C ILE A 182 5.66 6.94 7.54
N TYR A 183 5.47 5.64 7.47
CA TYR A 183 5.67 4.77 8.63
C TYR A 183 7.14 4.55 8.99
N SER A 184 8.09 4.73 8.05
CA SER A 184 9.51 4.73 8.40
C SER A 184 9.93 5.97 9.20
N CYS A 185 9.37 7.17 8.90
CA CYS A 185 9.60 8.36 9.74
C CYS A 185 9.04 8.16 11.15
N GLU A 186 7.79 7.71 11.23
CA GLU A 186 7.08 7.49 12.49
C GLU A 186 7.78 6.42 13.37
N ALA A 187 8.13 5.28 12.78
CA ALA A 187 8.80 4.21 13.51
C ALA A 187 10.16 4.65 14.08
N LEU A 188 10.96 5.36 13.28
CA LEU A 188 12.27 5.89 13.72
C LEU A 188 12.10 6.95 14.84
N TRP A 189 11.07 7.80 14.74
CA TRP A 189 10.79 8.75 15.80
C TRP A 189 10.37 8.04 17.09
N HIS A 190 9.48 7.07 17.02
CA HIS A 190 9.04 6.29 18.17
C HIS A 190 10.21 5.53 18.82
N ALA A 191 11.12 4.97 18.04
CA ALA A 191 12.31 4.29 18.50
C ALA A 191 13.40 5.24 19.04
N LYS A 192 13.27 6.55 18.85
CA LYS A 192 14.29 7.58 19.18
C LYS A 192 15.61 7.40 18.43
N ILE A 193 15.56 6.83 17.23
CA ILE A 193 16.74 6.51 16.42
C ILE A 193 16.80 7.47 15.23
N SER A 194 17.99 8.04 14.99
CA SER A 194 18.22 8.93 13.86
C SER A 194 18.03 8.17 12.52
N PRO A 195 17.30 8.75 11.55
CA PRO A 195 17.10 8.16 10.22
C PRO A 195 18.41 8.01 9.42
N PHE A 196 19.46 8.70 9.83
CA PHE A 196 20.75 8.76 9.13
C PHE A 196 21.76 7.74 9.64
N ARG A 197 21.53 7.11 10.79
CA ARG A 197 22.39 6.04 11.29
C ARG A 197 22.42 4.87 10.32
N LEU A 198 23.56 4.20 10.25
CA LEU A 198 23.72 3.00 9.41
C LEU A 198 22.93 1.83 10.02
N ALA A 199 22.29 1.04 9.17
CA ALA A 199 21.45 -0.08 9.61
C ALA A 199 22.26 -1.08 10.47
N ASN A 200 23.49 -1.42 10.08
CA ASN A 200 24.35 -2.33 10.81
C ASN A 200 25.03 -1.74 12.06
N SER A 201 24.82 -0.44 12.35
CA SER A 201 25.35 0.17 13.57
C SER A 201 24.43 0.04 14.78
N LEU A 202 23.23 -0.49 14.60
CA LEU A 202 22.28 -0.63 15.70
C LEU A 202 22.74 -1.74 16.68
N LYS A 203 22.73 -1.41 17.96
CA LYS A 203 22.87 -2.41 19.02
C LYS A 203 21.66 -3.35 19.03
N PRO A 204 21.80 -4.60 19.52
CA PRO A 204 20.70 -5.57 19.53
C PRO A 204 19.41 -5.05 20.20
N GLN A 205 19.54 -4.25 21.25
CA GLN A 205 18.40 -3.65 21.94
C GLN A 205 17.70 -2.58 21.10
N GLU A 206 18.47 -1.74 20.39
CA GLU A 206 17.94 -0.71 19.49
C GLU A 206 17.21 -1.35 18.28
N ALA A 207 17.79 -2.41 17.70
CA ALA A 207 17.17 -3.16 16.61
C ALA A 207 15.83 -3.77 17.06
N ARG A 208 15.78 -4.33 18.28
CA ARG A 208 14.56 -4.88 18.88
C ARG A 208 13.50 -3.82 19.13
N GLU A 209 13.92 -2.65 19.59
CA GLU A 209 13.02 -1.51 19.79
C GLU A 209 12.46 -0.97 18.47
N LEU A 210 13.30 -0.81 17.46
CA LEU A 210 12.87 -0.38 16.13
C LEU A 210 11.88 -1.38 15.51
N TYR A 211 12.13 -2.70 15.65
CA TYR A 211 11.17 -3.73 15.25
C TYR A 211 9.81 -3.54 15.91
N ARG A 212 9.79 -3.35 17.25
CA ARG A 212 8.54 -3.16 18.02
C ARG A 212 7.79 -1.91 17.56
N THR A 213 8.51 -0.82 17.32
CA THR A 213 7.88 0.44 16.88
C THR A 213 7.33 0.32 15.46
N ILE A 214 8.01 -0.36 14.52
CA ILE A 214 7.49 -0.63 13.18
C ILE A 214 6.15 -1.38 13.30
N VAL A 215 6.12 -2.49 14.02
CA VAL A 215 4.90 -3.31 14.17
C VAL A 215 3.78 -2.51 14.85
N SER A 216 4.10 -1.74 15.90
CA SER A 216 3.12 -0.94 16.65
C SER A 216 2.52 0.18 15.79
N VAL A 217 3.35 0.90 15.03
CA VAL A 217 2.90 2.01 14.17
C VAL A 217 2.00 1.49 13.05
N LEU A 218 2.42 0.40 12.37
CA LEU A 218 1.62 -0.21 11.30
C LEU A 218 0.26 -0.73 11.81
N ARG A 219 0.22 -1.38 12.99
CA ARG A 219 -1.04 -1.87 13.57
C ARG A 219 -1.98 -0.73 13.95
N ARG A 220 -1.47 0.35 14.56
CA ARG A 220 -2.29 1.52 14.89
C ARG A 220 -2.85 2.18 13.64
N ALA A 221 -2.02 2.32 12.60
CA ALA A 221 -2.47 2.86 11.32
C ALA A 221 -3.55 1.98 10.68
N LEU A 222 -3.39 0.65 10.71
CA LEU A 222 -4.43 -0.25 10.20
C LEU A 222 -5.76 -0.05 10.95
N GLN A 223 -5.72 0.07 12.27
CA GLN A 223 -6.93 0.28 13.06
C GLN A 223 -7.68 1.57 12.68
N SER A 224 -6.95 2.66 12.37
CA SER A 224 -7.57 3.91 11.93
C SER A 224 -8.19 3.81 10.53
N CYS A 225 -7.76 2.85 9.72
CA CYS A 225 -8.22 2.64 8.35
C CYS A 225 -9.40 1.65 8.21
N LEU A 226 -9.89 1.02 9.28
CA LEU A 226 -10.87 -0.09 9.18
C LEU A 226 -12.35 0.34 9.08
N ASN A 227 -12.64 1.57 8.70
CA ASN A 227 -14.00 2.08 8.53
C ASN A 227 -14.24 2.55 7.08
N PRO A 228 -14.33 1.64 6.09
CA PRO A 228 -14.58 2.03 4.71
C PRO A 228 -15.99 2.61 4.55
N PRO A 229 -16.16 3.65 3.72
CA PRO A 229 -17.48 4.13 3.35
C PRO A 229 -18.21 3.09 2.49
N PRO A 230 -19.55 3.15 2.40
CA PRO A 230 -20.31 2.28 1.53
C PRO A 230 -19.78 2.29 0.09
N ASN A 231 -19.62 1.11 -0.51
CA ASN A 231 -19.12 0.93 -1.87
C ASN A 231 -17.73 1.53 -2.15
N PHE A 232 -16.94 1.85 -1.13
CA PHE A 232 -15.67 2.57 -1.25
C PHE A 232 -15.83 3.90 -2.02
N SER A 233 -16.96 4.57 -1.85
CA SER A 233 -17.37 5.72 -2.65
C SER A 233 -16.59 7.00 -2.36
N ASP A 234 -15.89 7.05 -1.24
CA ASP A 234 -15.05 8.17 -0.85
C ASP A 234 -13.59 7.88 -1.21
N ALA A 235 -13.00 8.77 -1.99
CA ALA A 235 -11.59 8.66 -2.35
C ALA A 235 -10.72 8.81 -1.10
N ASN A 236 -9.71 7.95 -0.97
CA ASN A 236 -8.73 8.01 0.12
C ASN A 236 -9.31 7.84 1.53
N TRP A 237 -10.45 7.18 1.68
CA TRP A 237 -11.06 6.90 2.98
C TRP A 237 -10.09 6.28 3.99
N TRP A 238 -9.12 5.52 3.53
CA TRP A 238 -8.06 4.91 4.35
C TRP A 238 -7.09 5.91 4.99
N PHE A 239 -7.10 7.20 4.58
CA PHE A 239 -6.32 8.25 5.23
C PHE A 239 -7.09 9.03 6.30
N GLN A 240 -8.38 8.78 6.46
CA GLN A 240 -9.18 9.45 7.48
C GLN A 240 -8.67 9.06 8.87
N GLY A 241 -8.38 10.06 9.72
CA GLY A 241 -7.88 9.86 11.08
C GLY A 241 -6.38 9.53 11.19
N ILE A 242 -5.65 9.40 10.09
CA ILE A 242 -4.21 9.10 10.15
C ILE A 242 -3.40 10.24 10.78
N ASP A 243 -3.82 11.49 10.60
CA ASP A 243 -3.14 12.67 11.11
C ASP A 243 -3.09 12.68 12.65
N GLU A 244 -4.05 12.07 13.31
CA GLU A 244 -4.09 11.95 14.77
C GLU A 244 -2.97 11.07 15.32
N ILE A 245 -2.50 10.11 14.53
CA ILE A 245 -1.45 9.18 14.93
C ILE A 245 -0.05 9.61 14.51
N LEU A 246 0.08 10.53 13.53
CA LEU A 246 1.37 11.01 13.06
C LEU A 246 2.03 11.95 14.07
N ARG A 247 3.34 11.80 14.22
CA ARG A 247 4.15 12.57 15.17
C ARG A 247 5.20 13.46 14.51
N VAL A 248 5.70 13.06 13.35
CA VAL A 248 6.71 13.80 12.60
C VAL A 248 6.39 13.97 11.12
N TYR A 249 5.71 13.02 10.50
CA TYR A 249 5.46 13.06 9.07
C TYR A 249 4.60 14.26 8.69
N GLN A 250 5.06 15.08 7.73
CA GLN A 250 4.45 16.35 7.29
C GLN A 250 4.25 17.41 8.38
N ARG A 251 5.03 17.34 9.46
CA ARG A 251 4.95 18.25 10.61
C ARG A 251 6.21 19.14 10.75
N GLU A 252 6.84 19.49 9.62
CA GLU A 252 8.03 20.38 9.60
C GLU A 252 7.72 21.70 10.32
N GLY A 253 8.62 22.12 11.23
CA GLY A 253 8.51 23.33 12.03
C GLY A 253 7.61 23.19 13.27
N GLU A 254 6.74 22.18 13.34
CA GLU A 254 5.92 21.97 14.54
C GLU A 254 6.76 21.43 15.73
N PRO A 255 6.33 21.71 16.97
CA PRO A 255 7.02 21.20 18.14
C PRO A 255 6.91 19.68 18.24
N CYS A 256 8.03 19.02 18.45
CA CYS A 256 8.10 17.60 18.73
C CYS A 256 7.29 17.28 20.01
N LYS A 257 6.36 16.33 19.91
CA LYS A 257 5.48 15.93 21.03
C LYS A 257 6.24 15.37 22.25
N ARG A 258 7.55 15.09 22.12
CA ARG A 258 8.39 14.52 23.18
C ARG A 258 9.21 15.57 23.92
N ASP A 259 9.75 16.54 23.20
CA ASP A 259 10.75 17.47 23.77
C ASP A 259 10.58 18.94 23.33
N GLY A 260 9.54 19.24 22.55
CA GLY A 260 9.23 20.61 22.12
C GLY A 260 10.10 21.18 21.02
N HIS A 261 11.21 20.54 20.64
CA HIS A 261 12.06 21.02 19.56
C HIS A 261 11.36 20.91 18.19
N PRO A 262 11.66 21.80 17.24
CA PRO A 262 11.00 21.79 15.95
C PRO A 262 11.35 20.51 15.16
N ILE A 263 10.34 19.91 14.57
CA ILE A 263 10.50 18.80 13.61
C ILE A 263 11.24 19.35 12.38
N GLN A 264 12.28 18.66 11.98
CA GLN A 264 13.07 18.99 10.81
C GLN A 264 12.66 18.15 9.61
N ARG A 265 12.91 18.70 8.43
CA ARG A 265 12.75 18.00 7.16
C ARG A 265 14.05 18.06 6.37
N THR A 266 14.41 16.93 5.76
CA THR A 266 15.43 16.88 4.72
C THR A 266 14.91 16.07 3.54
N THR A 267 15.45 16.32 2.36
CA THR A 267 15.03 15.64 1.13
C THR A 267 16.24 14.95 0.49
N LYS A 268 16.07 13.68 0.14
CA LYS A 268 17.03 12.91 -0.66
C LYS A 268 16.31 12.30 -1.86
N GLY A 269 16.69 12.71 -3.06
CA GLY A 269 15.91 12.42 -4.27
C GLY A 269 14.50 12.99 -4.14
N ASN A 270 13.50 12.20 -4.47
CA ASN A 270 12.08 12.61 -4.42
C ASN A 270 11.40 12.29 -3.07
N ARG A 271 12.15 12.02 -2.00
CA ARG A 271 11.59 11.61 -0.71
C ARG A 271 12.04 12.52 0.41
N SER A 272 11.06 13.08 1.14
CA SER A 272 11.31 13.86 2.36
C SER A 272 11.41 12.93 3.57
N THR A 273 12.33 13.24 4.47
CA THR A 273 12.48 12.59 5.78
C THR A 273 12.16 13.62 6.86
N TYR A 274 11.20 13.32 7.70
CA TYR A 274 10.77 14.15 8.83
C TYR A 274 11.28 13.51 10.12
N PHE A 275 11.90 14.29 11.00
CA PHE A 275 12.52 13.80 12.23
C PHE A 275 12.73 14.90 13.25
N CYS A 276 12.90 14.54 14.52
CA CYS A 276 13.37 15.44 15.56
C CYS A 276 14.87 15.22 15.81
N ALA A 277 15.71 16.18 15.41
CA ALA A 277 17.16 16.05 15.57
C ALA A 277 17.63 16.02 17.04
N HIS A 278 16.79 16.46 17.98
CA HIS A 278 17.12 16.48 19.40
C HIS A 278 16.87 15.13 20.06
N CYS A 279 15.71 14.49 19.86
CA CYS A 279 15.35 13.25 20.53
C CYS A 279 15.70 11.96 19.75
N GLN A 280 16.10 12.05 18.48
CA GLN A 280 16.53 10.91 17.67
C GLN A 280 18.05 10.91 17.52
N LYS A 281 18.74 9.93 18.11
CA LYS A 281 20.20 9.82 18.13
C LYS A 281 20.70 8.68 17.24
#